data_05be7bcd24bd8ee69e914d662abb04a4
#
_entry.id   05be7bcd24bd8ee69e914d662abb04a4
#
_cell.length_a   1.000
_cell.length_b   1.000
_cell.length_c   1.000
_cell.angle_alpha   90.00
_cell.angle_beta   90.00
_cell.angle_gamma   90.00
#
_symmetry.space_group_name_H-M   'P 1'
#
loop_
_entity.id
_entity.type
_entity.pdbx_description
1 polymer ?
#
loop_
_entity_poly.entity_id
_entity_poly.type
_entity_poly.pdbx_seq_one_letter_code
_entity_poly.pdbx_strand_id
1 'polypeptide(L)'
;MPLVAIDQSAIVAAAEEKKTADSQAGELLYNGIRLPAEWPPRRSLKTGAAPARVPYLEHPPQVIPIDVGRQLLVDDFLIEHTTLTRRFHQPERYAGNPILKPETPAELNGGKLPLAAMISDGFCYDPFARDFKLWYHAGWRDGTMLATSHDGLHWTRPKLDVEADTNRVLPSKKKLVRHGTGIAFDPYTTDPRQRFKMVIFEDDVKQTSAYLSADGVHWTFQAHLPECGDNTTIFYNPFRKKWVVSIRIYRFGRARDYFEADTFAQAIAWKEGQPVPWANTDALDTPDPGMLALLPERAEIEREAEAKHKSYEAMLKDVRQRYGDPTQLYNLDAIGYESLMLGVFGILRGPTNAATWDKLKTVKLIDLELAYSRDGFHWDRPDRQPFLASTRKPGDWDRGYLHAGVGICTVMGDKLYFYYSGWSGESPKLGIATYAGGATGVAILRRDGFASMDAGDEDGTLTTRPLTFRGRHLFVNAAVPRGELRVEALDDAGRVIAPFSADNCRPMTGDSTRQRITWRGADDLAALSGRRVKFRFLLRQGELYAFWVSPDASGASYGP
;
A
#
# COMPACT_ATOMS: atom_id res chain seq x y z
N MET A 1 12.81 -67.93 2.11
CA MET A 1 12.91 -66.51 1.69
C MET A 1 13.43 -65.72 2.85
N PRO A 2 14.61 -65.06 2.79
CA PRO A 2 15.11 -64.27 3.89
C PRO A 2 14.38 -62.91 3.89
N LEU A 3 13.89 -62.55 5.07
CA LEU A 3 13.36 -61.20 5.36
C LEU A 3 14.54 -60.21 5.25
N VAL A 4 14.43 -59.28 4.32
CA VAL A 4 15.32 -58.12 4.25
C VAL A 4 14.95 -57.18 5.41
N ALA A 5 15.80 -57.09 6.40
CA ALA A 5 15.67 -56.10 7.49
C ALA A 5 15.87 -54.72 6.88
N ILE A 6 14.82 -53.90 6.89
CA ILE A 6 14.90 -52.49 6.52
C ILE A 6 15.64 -51.78 7.65
N ASP A 7 16.79 -51.21 7.34
CA ASP A 7 17.61 -50.45 8.28
C ASP A 7 16.90 -49.18 8.71
N GLN A 8 16.31 -49.22 9.90
CA GLN A 8 15.62 -48.07 10.50
C GLN A 8 16.56 -46.88 10.75
N SER A 9 17.86 -47.11 10.86
CA SER A 9 18.84 -46.02 11.05
C SER A 9 19.01 -45.15 9.79
N ALA A 10 18.93 -45.76 8.59
CA ALA A 10 18.99 -45.03 7.32
C ALA A 10 17.74 -44.16 7.08
N ILE A 11 16.56 -44.61 7.54
CA ILE A 11 15.31 -43.84 7.43
C ILE A 11 15.33 -42.65 8.40
N VAL A 12 15.86 -42.83 9.61
CA VAL A 12 16.01 -41.76 10.60
C VAL A 12 17.06 -40.76 10.14
N ALA A 13 18.22 -41.20 9.63
CA ALA A 13 19.24 -40.30 9.10
C ALA A 13 18.76 -39.52 7.87
N ALA A 14 18.03 -40.12 6.94
CA ALA A 14 17.44 -39.44 5.80
C ALA A 14 16.32 -38.47 6.20
N ALA A 15 15.58 -38.73 7.30
CA ALA A 15 14.58 -37.84 7.87
C ALA A 15 15.23 -36.68 8.63
N GLU A 16 16.36 -36.88 9.29
CA GLU A 16 17.16 -35.86 9.94
C GLU A 16 17.91 -34.97 8.93
N GLU A 17 18.51 -35.55 7.88
CA GLU A 17 19.09 -34.78 6.77
C GLU A 17 18.04 -33.95 6.04
N LYS A 18 16.83 -34.46 5.84
CA LYS A 18 15.72 -33.71 5.24
C LYS A 18 15.22 -32.61 6.17
N LYS A 19 15.18 -32.82 7.48
CA LYS A 19 14.87 -31.81 8.49
C LYS A 19 15.94 -30.75 8.61
N THR A 20 17.22 -31.10 8.52
CA THR A 20 18.32 -30.11 8.54
C THR A 20 18.43 -29.35 7.22
N ALA A 21 18.18 -29.96 6.07
CA ALA A 21 18.10 -29.27 4.79
C ALA A 21 16.88 -28.32 4.72
N ASP A 22 15.72 -28.71 5.26
CA ASP A 22 14.53 -27.85 5.38
C ASP A 22 14.73 -26.71 6.40
N SER A 23 15.53 -26.92 7.46
CA SER A 23 15.84 -25.85 8.44
C SER A 23 16.83 -24.80 7.93
N GLN A 24 17.59 -25.08 6.88
CA GLN A 24 18.45 -24.12 6.18
C GLN A 24 17.72 -23.38 5.05
N ALA A 25 16.56 -23.84 4.63
CA ALA A 25 15.73 -23.18 3.61
C ALA A 25 14.75 -22.24 4.30
N GLY A 26 14.74 -20.94 3.92
CA GLY A 26 13.78 -19.96 4.43
C GLY A 26 12.31 -20.30 4.10
N GLU A 27 11.39 -19.52 4.62
CA GLU A 27 9.93 -19.68 4.46
C GLU A 27 9.52 -19.76 2.98
N LEU A 28 8.68 -20.74 2.61
CA LEU A 28 8.06 -20.83 1.30
C LEU A 28 6.70 -20.11 1.35
N LEU A 29 6.56 -19.07 0.52
CA LEU A 29 5.34 -18.28 0.47
C LEU A 29 4.25 -18.93 -0.42
N TYR A 30 3.02 -18.44 -0.25
CA TYR A 30 1.82 -18.89 -0.98
C TYR A 30 1.96 -18.84 -2.51
N ASN A 31 2.81 -17.95 -3.04
CA ASN A 31 3.06 -17.73 -4.47
C ASN A 31 4.35 -18.38 -4.99
N GLY A 32 4.93 -19.29 -4.20
CA GLY A 32 6.12 -20.05 -4.57
C GLY A 32 7.46 -19.33 -4.34
N ILE A 33 7.45 -18.08 -3.89
CA ILE A 33 8.68 -17.38 -3.49
C ILE A 33 9.25 -18.04 -2.25
N ARG A 34 10.55 -18.37 -2.27
CA ARG A 34 11.27 -18.82 -1.09
C ARG A 34 12.09 -17.67 -0.52
N LEU A 35 11.79 -17.30 0.71
CA LEU A 35 12.53 -16.28 1.43
C LEU A 35 13.94 -16.81 1.80
N PRO A 36 14.95 -15.94 1.95
CA PRO A 36 16.23 -16.36 2.53
C PRO A 36 16.06 -16.81 4.00
N ALA A 37 17.01 -17.64 4.48
CA ALA A 37 16.97 -18.13 5.86
C ALA A 37 17.03 -17.01 6.89
N GLU A 38 17.81 -15.96 6.61
CA GLU A 38 17.80 -14.72 7.40
C GLU A 38 16.75 -13.76 6.82
N TRP A 39 15.68 -13.58 7.55
CA TRP A 39 14.59 -12.67 7.18
C TRP A 39 14.15 -11.80 8.36
N PRO A 40 13.87 -10.52 8.17
CA PRO A 40 14.04 -9.73 6.94
C PRO A 40 15.51 -9.43 6.62
N PRO A 41 15.86 -9.26 5.32
CA PRO A 41 17.24 -8.99 4.93
C PRO A 41 17.69 -7.60 5.37
N ARG A 42 18.93 -7.47 5.82
CA ARG A 42 19.54 -6.17 6.15
C ARG A 42 19.99 -5.47 4.88
N ARG A 43 19.49 -4.26 4.66
CA ARG A 43 19.78 -3.43 3.48
C ARG A 43 20.61 -2.21 3.86
N SER A 44 21.50 -1.79 2.96
CA SER A 44 22.13 -0.48 3.05
C SER A 44 21.33 0.53 2.22
N LEU A 45 20.67 1.47 2.89
CA LEU A 45 19.96 2.56 2.22
C LEU A 45 20.91 3.73 1.99
N LYS A 46 20.85 4.32 0.79
CA LYS A 46 21.58 5.54 0.42
C LYS A 46 20.64 6.50 -0.28
N THR A 47 20.75 7.78 0.02
CA THR A 47 20.01 8.82 -0.69
C THR A 47 20.44 8.87 -2.16
N GLY A 48 19.47 8.99 -3.08
CA GLY A 48 19.74 9.07 -4.52
C GLY A 48 20.36 7.79 -5.11
N ALA A 49 20.28 6.66 -4.40
CA ALA A 49 20.68 5.37 -4.96
C ALA A 49 19.76 4.97 -6.13
N ALA A 50 20.24 4.08 -6.98
CA ALA A 50 19.39 3.43 -7.96
C ALA A 50 18.19 2.75 -7.28
N PRO A 51 17.05 2.56 -7.97
CA PRO A 51 15.92 1.79 -7.46
C PRO A 51 16.37 0.46 -6.87
N ALA A 52 15.74 0.07 -5.78
CA ALA A 52 16.07 -1.19 -5.13
C ALA A 52 15.71 -2.37 -6.03
N ARG A 53 16.60 -3.34 -6.10
CA ARG A 53 16.32 -4.61 -6.79
C ARG A 53 15.23 -5.38 -6.08
N VAL A 54 14.42 -6.09 -6.85
CA VAL A 54 13.32 -6.93 -6.37
C VAL A 54 13.65 -8.38 -6.72
N PRO A 55 14.18 -9.18 -5.77
CA PRO A 55 14.77 -10.48 -6.06
C PRO A 55 13.82 -11.46 -6.76
N TYR A 56 12.54 -11.46 -6.39
CA TYR A 56 11.55 -12.36 -6.99
C TYR A 56 11.15 -11.98 -8.43
N LEU A 57 11.44 -10.78 -8.90
CA LEU A 57 11.30 -10.39 -10.31
C LEU A 57 12.54 -10.78 -11.13
N GLU A 58 13.74 -10.70 -10.53
CA GLU A 58 14.98 -11.14 -11.17
C GLU A 58 15.04 -12.68 -11.26
N HIS A 59 14.55 -13.37 -10.22
CA HIS A 59 14.55 -14.83 -10.10
C HIS A 59 13.18 -15.34 -9.64
N PRO A 60 12.16 -15.32 -10.53
CA PRO A 60 10.84 -15.82 -10.19
C PRO A 60 10.85 -17.33 -9.96
N PRO A 61 9.89 -17.87 -9.17
CA PRO A 61 9.73 -19.30 -8.96
C PRO A 61 9.56 -20.04 -10.29
N GLN A 62 10.09 -21.26 -10.38
CA GLN A 62 9.91 -22.11 -11.57
C GLN A 62 8.44 -22.46 -11.84
N VAL A 63 7.64 -22.52 -10.78
CA VAL A 63 6.20 -22.75 -10.83
C VAL A 63 5.55 -21.83 -9.80
N ILE A 64 4.53 -21.10 -10.20
CA ILE A 64 3.84 -20.12 -9.37
C ILE A 64 2.46 -20.67 -8.98
N PRO A 65 2.20 -21.00 -7.70
CA PRO A 65 0.86 -21.27 -7.21
C PRO A 65 0.00 -20.00 -7.27
N ILE A 66 -1.24 -20.11 -7.80
CA ILE A 66 -2.17 -19.00 -7.96
C ILE A 66 -3.51 -19.25 -7.25
N ASP A 67 -3.47 -19.93 -6.11
CA ASP A 67 -4.67 -20.27 -5.33
C ASP A 67 -5.20 -19.11 -4.48
N VAL A 68 -4.43 -18.02 -4.35
CA VAL A 68 -4.78 -16.88 -3.50
C VAL A 68 -4.98 -15.64 -4.36
N GLY A 69 -6.18 -15.11 -4.32
CA GLY A 69 -6.52 -13.82 -4.91
C GLY A 69 -6.52 -13.77 -6.44
N ARG A 70 -6.90 -12.63 -6.95
CA ARG A 70 -6.78 -12.28 -8.36
C ARG A 70 -5.32 -11.97 -8.68
N GLN A 71 -4.83 -12.51 -9.78
CA GLN A 71 -3.45 -12.35 -10.23
C GLN A 71 -3.33 -11.05 -11.01
N LEU A 72 -2.73 -10.03 -10.37
CA LEU A 72 -2.56 -8.71 -10.96
C LEU A 72 -1.34 -8.66 -11.90
N LEU A 73 -1.48 -7.92 -13.00
CA LEU A 73 -0.46 -7.79 -14.05
C LEU A 73 0.38 -6.49 -13.90
N VAL A 74 0.64 -6.09 -12.66
CA VAL A 74 1.37 -4.87 -12.31
C VAL A 74 2.89 -4.96 -12.52
N ASP A 75 3.42 -6.18 -12.62
CA ASP A 75 4.83 -6.52 -12.82
C ASP A 75 4.98 -7.75 -13.73
N ASP A 76 6.21 -8.19 -13.99
CA ASP A 76 6.49 -9.35 -14.84
C ASP A 76 6.61 -10.68 -14.09
N PHE A 77 6.20 -10.71 -12.80
CA PHE A 77 6.28 -11.93 -11.98
C PHE A 77 5.58 -13.13 -12.61
N LEU A 78 4.39 -12.89 -13.20
CA LEU A 78 3.57 -13.92 -13.82
C LEU A 78 3.86 -14.13 -15.30
N ILE A 79 4.57 -13.20 -15.95
CA ILE A 79 4.69 -13.14 -17.41
C ILE A 79 5.97 -13.82 -17.88
N GLU A 80 5.84 -14.81 -18.75
CA GLU A 80 6.96 -15.42 -19.46
C GLU A 80 7.25 -14.69 -20.77
N HIS A 81 6.20 -14.38 -21.53
CA HIS A 81 6.29 -13.67 -22.81
C HIS A 81 5.02 -12.86 -23.07
N THR A 82 5.16 -11.68 -23.65
CA THR A 82 4.02 -10.86 -24.07
C THR A 82 4.37 -9.97 -25.26
N THR A 83 3.38 -9.74 -26.12
CA THR A 83 3.39 -8.68 -27.14
C THR A 83 2.44 -7.53 -26.78
N LEU A 84 1.75 -7.64 -25.62
CA LEU A 84 0.88 -6.60 -25.09
C LEU A 84 1.71 -5.50 -24.41
N THR A 85 1.15 -4.30 -24.36
CA THR A 85 1.79 -3.15 -23.70
C THR A 85 1.17 -2.95 -22.31
N ARG A 86 1.99 -2.86 -21.26
CA ARG A 86 1.49 -2.52 -19.92
C ARG A 86 1.20 -1.02 -19.84
N ARG A 87 0.01 -0.69 -19.32
CA ARG A 87 -0.39 0.67 -19.02
C ARG A 87 -0.82 0.77 -17.55
N PHE A 88 -0.27 1.74 -16.81
CA PHE A 88 -0.69 2.07 -15.46
C PHE A 88 -1.81 3.10 -15.49
N HIS A 89 -2.71 3.00 -14.49
CA HIS A 89 -3.89 3.87 -14.41
C HIS A 89 -3.90 4.66 -13.11
N GLN A 90 -4.34 5.91 -13.19
CA GLN A 90 -4.62 6.75 -12.03
C GLN A 90 -6.11 6.70 -11.70
N PRO A 91 -6.49 6.86 -10.42
CA PRO A 91 -7.87 6.91 -10.01
C PRO A 91 -8.49 8.28 -10.35
N GLU A 92 -9.78 8.28 -10.60
CA GLU A 92 -10.56 9.51 -10.75
C GLU A 92 -10.94 10.09 -9.38
N ARG A 93 -10.71 11.38 -9.16
CA ARG A 93 -11.21 12.07 -7.98
C ARG A 93 -12.73 12.09 -8.00
N TYR A 94 -13.36 11.72 -6.90
CA TYR A 94 -14.81 11.79 -6.78
C TYR A 94 -15.27 13.25 -6.91
N ALA A 95 -16.29 13.51 -7.73
CA ALA A 95 -16.78 14.86 -8.01
C ALA A 95 -17.35 15.57 -6.77
N GLY A 96 -17.79 14.80 -5.76
CA GLY A 96 -18.29 15.33 -4.48
C GLY A 96 -17.21 15.61 -3.44
N ASN A 97 -15.91 15.53 -3.80
CA ASN A 97 -14.82 15.86 -2.87
C ASN A 97 -14.78 17.35 -2.47
N PRO A 98 -14.33 17.67 -1.24
CA PRO A 98 -13.96 16.74 -0.17
C PRO A 98 -15.20 16.13 0.51
N ILE A 99 -15.13 14.82 0.83
CA ILE A 99 -16.23 14.11 1.51
C ILE A 99 -16.29 14.40 3.01
N LEU A 100 -15.19 14.88 3.58
CA LEU A 100 -15.13 15.34 4.97
C LEU A 100 -14.26 16.60 5.02
N LYS A 101 -14.84 17.72 5.44
CA LYS A 101 -14.19 19.04 5.58
C LYS A 101 -14.43 19.60 6.99
N PRO A 102 -13.60 20.55 7.46
CA PRO A 102 -13.78 21.15 8.78
C PRO A 102 -15.13 21.86 8.94
N GLU A 103 -15.93 21.43 9.92
CA GLU A 103 -17.28 21.99 10.20
C GLU A 103 -17.53 22.19 11.69
N THR A 104 -16.99 21.32 12.57
CA THR A 104 -17.17 21.43 14.02
C THR A 104 -16.21 22.44 14.66
N PRO A 105 -16.49 22.95 15.87
CA PRO A 105 -15.57 23.85 16.56
C PRO A 105 -14.14 23.31 16.72
N ALA A 106 -14.00 22.02 17.02
CA ALA A 106 -12.70 21.36 17.13
C ALA A 106 -11.97 21.35 15.77
N GLU A 107 -12.66 20.96 14.71
CA GLU A 107 -12.11 20.92 13.35
C GLU A 107 -11.73 22.31 12.82
N LEU A 108 -12.55 23.32 13.11
CA LEU A 108 -12.29 24.70 12.69
C LEU A 108 -11.11 25.32 13.44
N ASN A 109 -10.73 24.80 14.61
CA ASN A 109 -9.56 25.24 15.40
C ASN A 109 -9.50 26.77 15.57
N GLY A 110 -10.67 27.39 15.81
CA GLY A 110 -10.80 28.82 15.89
C GLY A 110 -10.32 29.59 14.65
N GLY A 111 -10.29 28.97 13.48
CA GLY A 111 -9.87 29.56 12.21
C GLY A 111 -8.34 29.67 12.03
N LYS A 112 -7.53 29.09 12.93
CA LYS A 112 -6.07 29.12 12.80
C LYS A 112 -5.58 28.02 11.85
N LEU A 113 -5.84 26.77 12.18
CA LEU A 113 -5.42 25.60 11.40
C LEU A 113 -6.60 24.63 11.28
N PRO A 114 -7.63 24.97 10.48
CA PRO A 114 -8.77 24.08 10.25
C PRO A 114 -8.32 22.76 9.67
N LEU A 115 -8.87 21.64 10.21
CA LEU A 115 -8.49 20.30 9.81
C LEU A 115 -9.61 19.29 10.10
N ALA A 116 -9.97 18.49 9.09
CA ALA A 116 -10.74 17.24 9.18
C ALA A 116 -10.11 16.22 8.23
N ALA A 117 -8.92 15.73 8.58
CA ALA A 117 -8.07 14.98 7.67
C ALA A 117 -7.29 13.89 8.38
N MET A 118 -7.09 12.77 7.69
CA MET A 118 -6.20 11.69 8.14
C MET A 118 -4.74 12.13 8.05
N ILE A 119 -3.97 11.80 9.08
CA ILE A 119 -2.50 11.82 9.07
C ILE A 119 -2.06 10.39 9.36
N SER A 120 -2.14 9.53 8.37
CA SER A 120 -2.24 8.08 8.37
C SER A 120 -3.54 7.56 8.99
N ASP A 121 -3.92 7.92 10.20
CA ASP A 121 -5.11 7.45 10.91
C ASP A 121 -5.63 6.10 10.39
N GLY A 122 -6.84 6.01 9.86
CA GLY A 122 -7.31 4.78 9.23
C GLY A 122 -8.77 4.83 8.81
N PHE A 123 -9.13 3.91 7.95
CA PHE A 123 -10.52 3.64 7.61
C PHE A 123 -10.71 2.14 7.36
N CYS A 124 -11.93 1.67 7.53
CA CYS A 124 -12.32 0.31 7.20
C CYS A 124 -13.85 0.19 7.05
N TYR A 125 -14.31 -0.89 6.44
CA TYR A 125 -15.65 -1.39 6.65
C TYR A 125 -15.65 -2.29 7.88
N ASP A 126 -16.48 -2.00 8.87
CA ASP A 126 -16.67 -2.83 10.05
C ASP A 126 -17.86 -3.79 9.81
N PRO A 127 -17.63 -5.07 9.55
CA PRO A 127 -18.70 -6.02 9.24
C PRO A 127 -19.63 -6.30 10.44
N PHE A 128 -19.20 -5.98 11.65
CA PHE A 128 -19.99 -6.16 12.88
C PHE A 128 -20.96 -5.00 13.09
N ALA A 129 -20.50 -3.78 12.85
CA ALA A 129 -21.35 -2.59 12.85
C ALA A 129 -22.12 -2.42 11.53
N ARG A 130 -21.69 -3.09 10.45
CA ARG A 130 -22.19 -2.94 9.07
C ARG A 130 -22.09 -1.51 8.57
N ASP A 131 -20.98 -0.87 8.90
CA ASP A 131 -20.76 0.55 8.61
C ASP A 131 -19.29 0.81 8.29
N PHE A 132 -19.02 1.86 7.53
CA PHE A 132 -17.68 2.36 7.33
C PHE A 132 -17.27 3.23 8.51
N LYS A 133 -16.03 3.10 8.93
CA LYS A 133 -15.39 3.92 9.96
C LYS A 133 -14.18 4.63 9.36
N LEU A 134 -14.07 5.91 9.64
CA LEU A 134 -12.94 6.75 9.25
C LEU A 134 -12.49 7.54 10.48
N TRP A 135 -11.26 7.32 10.91
CA TRP A 135 -10.64 8.09 11.96
C TRP A 135 -9.82 9.21 11.33
N TYR A 136 -9.86 10.39 11.94
CA TYR A 136 -9.22 11.58 11.40
C TYR A 136 -8.83 12.56 12.51
N HIS A 137 -7.89 13.43 12.22
CA HIS A 137 -7.55 14.55 13.09
C HIS A 137 -8.52 15.71 12.88
N ALA A 138 -9.04 16.26 13.98
CA ALA A 138 -9.81 17.48 14.01
C ALA A 138 -8.94 18.63 14.48
N GLY A 139 -8.88 19.73 13.71
CA GLY A 139 -7.99 20.83 14.00
C GLY A 139 -6.52 20.41 14.13
N TRP A 140 -5.59 21.31 13.97
CA TRP A 140 -4.19 20.91 14.12
C TRP A 140 -3.87 20.56 15.56
N ARG A 141 -3.64 19.25 15.82
CA ARG A 141 -3.26 18.68 17.12
C ARG A 141 -4.36 18.76 18.21
N ASP A 142 -5.65 18.82 17.85
CA ASP A 142 -6.74 18.86 18.84
C ASP A 142 -7.29 17.47 19.18
N GLY A 143 -7.07 16.45 18.36
CA GLY A 143 -7.36 15.06 18.70
C GLY A 143 -7.90 14.23 17.55
N THR A 144 -8.07 12.93 17.84
CA THR A 144 -8.58 11.91 16.92
C THR A 144 -10.09 11.78 17.07
N MET A 145 -10.80 11.89 15.96
CA MET A 145 -12.24 11.79 15.84
C MET A 145 -12.63 10.60 14.98
N LEU A 146 -13.89 10.18 15.07
CA LEU A 146 -14.50 9.16 14.23
C LEU A 146 -15.60 9.76 13.37
N ALA A 147 -15.61 9.45 12.09
CA ALA A 147 -16.77 9.58 11.22
C ALA A 147 -17.25 8.20 10.76
N THR A 148 -18.56 8.05 10.52
CA THR A 148 -19.17 6.82 10.03
C THR A 148 -19.96 7.05 8.75
N SER A 149 -20.12 6.00 7.95
CA SER A 149 -20.85 6.06 6.68
C SER A 149 -21.41 4.69 6.29
N HIS A 150 -22.61 4.67 5.71
CA HIS A 150 -23.20 3.44 5.15
C HIS A 150 -22.74 3.15 3.72
N ASP A 151 -22.27 4.17 2.98
CA ASP A 151 -21.93 4.05 1.56
C ASP A 151 -20.47 4.44 1.22
N GLY A 152 -19.70 4.89 2.25
CA GLY A 152 -18.32 5.34 2.07
C GLY A 152 -18.17 6.71 1.41
N LEU A 153 -19.24 7.40 1.07
CA LEU A 153 -19.23 8.71 0.42
C LEU A 153 -19.86 9.82 1.29
N HIS A 154 -20.94 9.49 2.00
CA HIS A 154 -21.65 10.41 2.88
C HIS A 154 -21.32 10.10 4.33
N TRP A 155 -20.60 10.99 4.99
CA TRP A 155 -20.04 10.78 6.31
C TRP A 155 -20.76 11.60 7.38
N THR A 156 -21.04 10.95 8.51
CA THR A 156 -21.63 11.56 9.70
C THR A 156 -20.64 11.57 10.86
N ARG A 157 -20.80 12.49 11.78
CA ARG A 157 -20.02 12.60 13.01
C ARG A 157 -20.90 12.15 14.17
N PRO A 158 -20.81 10.88 14.61
CA PRO A 158 -21.64 10.36 15.68
C PRO A 158 -21.30 11.08 17.00
N LYS A 159 -22.31 11.35 17.83
CA LYS A 159 -22.07 11.76 19.20
C LYS A 159 -21.69 10.53 20.01
N LEU A 160 -20.49 10.54 20.59
CA LEU A 160 -19.93 9.46 21.36
C LEU A 160 -19.94 9.78 22.87
N ASP A 161 -19.80 8.74 23.70
CA ASP A 161 -19.76 8.86 25.15
C ASP A 161 -18.35 9.07 25.72
N VAL A 162 -17.29 8.97 24.89
CA VAL A 162 -15.90 9.23 25.29
C VAL A 162 -15.69 10.69 25.73
N GLU A 163 -16.31 11.62 25.01
CA GLU A 163 -16.39 13.04 25.39
C GLU A 163 -17.74 13.58 24.91
N ALA A 164 -18.55 14.06 25.86
CA ALA A 164 -19.95 14.45 25.61
C ALA A 164 -20.09 15.40 24.41
N ASP A 165 -21.12 15.16 23.59
CA ASP A 165 -21.48 15.93 22.40
C ASP A 165 -20.40 16.01 21.30
N THR A 166 -19.39 15.14 21.34
CA THR A 166 -18.34 15.04 20.32
C THR A 166 -18.27 13.66 19.69
N ASN A 167 -17.53 13.56 18.59
CA ASN A 167 -17.16 12.29 17.95
C ASN A 167 -15.72 11.88 18.27
N ARG A 168 -15.18 12.36 19.38
CA ARG A 168 -13.81 12.08 19.85
C ARG A 168 -13.66 10.65 20.36
N VAL A 169 -12.60 9.97 19.96
CA VAL A 169 -12.33 8.57 20.40
C VAL A 169 -11.22 8.45 21.44
N LEU A 170 -10.46 9.50 21.69
CA LEU A 170 -9.54 9.60 22.82
C LEU A 170 -9.82 10.88 23.58
N PRO A 171 -10.01 10.83 24.91
CA PRO A 171 -10.39 12.01 25.69
C PRO A 171 -9.33 13.09 25.60
N SER A 172 -9.79 14.34 25.54
CA SER A 172 -8.92 15.52 25.62
C SER A 172 -8.16 15.51 26.94
N LYS A 173 -6.85 15.70 26.87
CA LYS A 173 -6.02 15.92 28.06
C LYS A 173 -5.35 17.28 27.96
N LYS A 174 -5.43 18.04 29.03
CA LYS A 174 -4.79 19.34 29.13
C LYS A 174 -3.28 19.17 28.90
N LYS A 175 -2.71 19.79 27.87
CA LYS A 175 -1.31 19.71 27.43
C LYS A 175 -0.92 18.44 26.65
N LEU A 176 -1.77 17.46 26.46
CA LEU A 176 -1.46 16.30 25.64
C LEU A 176 -1.79 16.58 24.17
N VAL A 177 -0.76 16.66 23.36
CA VAL A 177 -0.86 16.80 21.92
C VAL A 177 -0.60 15.45 21.27
N ARG A 178 -1.54 14.97 20.48
CA ARG A 178 -1.45 13.71 19.74
C ARG A 178 -1.44 13.95 18.26
N HIS A 179 -0.63 13.21 17.52
CA HIS A 179 -0.62 13.25 16.05
C HIS A 179 0.08 12.02 15.46
N GLY A 180 -0.01 11.85 14.13
CA GLY A 180 0.66 10.73 13.45
C GLY A 180 0.09 9.40 13.92
N THR A 181 -1.21 9.22 13.76
CA THR A 181 -1.96 8.03 14.18
C THR A 181 -1.95 6.98 13.07
N GLY A 182 -1.87 5.70 13.44
CA GLY A 182 -2.16 4.58 12.53
C GLY A 182 -3.18 3.66 13.20
N ILE A 183 -4.34 3.47 12.56
CA ILE A 183 -5.42 2.60 13.07
C ILE A 183 -5.69 1.49 12.05
N ALA A 184 -5.55 0.25 12.48
CA ALA A 184 -5.80 -0.93 11.67
C ALA A 184 -6.97 -1.74 12.22
N PHE A 185 -7.86 -2.18 11.33
CA PHE A 185 -8.85 -3.22 11.62
C PHE A 185 -8.20 -4.60 11.43
N ASP A 186 -8.42 -5.52 12.37
CA ASP A 186 -7.91 -6.89 12.34
C ASP A 186 -9.07 -7.89 12.15
N PRO A 187 -9.37 -8.29 10.91
CA PRO A 187 -10.42 -9.26 10.65
C PRO A 187 -10.05 -10.69 11.07
N TYR A 188 -8.79 -10.93 11.40
CA TYR A 188 -8.25 -12.28 11.70
C TYR A 188 -8.16 -12.57 13.19
N THR A 189 -8.37 -11.56 14.05
CA THR A 189 -8.34 -11.78 15.51
C THR A 189 -9.51 -12.63 15.98
N THR A 190 -9.22 -13.57 16.87
CA THR A 190 -10.25 -14.36 17.58
C THR A 190 -10.72 -13.68 18.87
N ASP A 191 -10.00 -12.67 19.37
CA ASP A 191 -10.38 -11.88 20.54
C ASP A 191 -11.13 -10.61 20.10
N PRO A 192 -12.45 -10.52 20.34
CA PRO A 192 -13.23 -9.35 19.93
C PRO A 192 -12.76 -8.03 20.56
N ARG A 193 -12.04 -8.07 21.70
CA ARG A 193 -11.50 -6.88 22.36
C ARG A 193 -10.32 -6.27 21.59
N GLN A 194 -9.76 -6.99 20.61
CA GLN A 194 -8.58 -6.62 19.84
C GLN A 194 -8.88 -6.37 18.35
N ARG A 195 -10.14 -6.14 17.98
CA ARG A 195 -10.52 -5.92 16.57
C ARG A 195 -9.84 -4.71 15.96
N PHE A 196 -9.61 -3.68 16.74
CA PHE A 196 -8.94 -2.46 16.28
C PHE A 196 -7.65 -2.23 17.06
N LYS A 197 -6.62 -1.80 16.36
CA LYS A 197 -5.29 -1.54 16.89
C LYS A 197 -4.89 -0.13 16.48
N MET A 198 -4.41 0.66 17.44
CA MET A 198 -3.96 2.03 17.20
C MET A 198 -2.53 2.18 17.69
N VAL A 199 -1.74 2.90 16.92
CA VAL A 199 -0.49 3.54 17.36
C VAL A 199 -0.64 5.04 17.13
N ILE A 200 -0.23 5.86 18.11
CA ILE A 200 -0.38 7.32 18.06
C ILE A 200 0.78 8.00 18.76
N PHE A 201 1.37 9.01 18.14
CA PHE A 201 2.45 9.78 18.74
C PHE A 201 1.90 10.79 19.75
N GLU A 202 2.43 10.78 20.97
CA GLU A 202 2.09 11.68 22.07
C GLU A 202 3.23 12.66 22.33
N ASP A 203 3.01 13.93 22.03
CA ASP A 203 4.04 14.97 21.95
C ASP A 203 4.62 15.37 23.32
N ASP A 204 3.84 15.26 24.40
CA ASP A 204 4.26 15.58 25.76
C ASP A 204 5.26 14.57 26.32
N VAL A 205 5.10 13.28 25.99
CA VAL A 205 6.02 12.21 26.38
C VAL A 205 7.04 11.88 25.30
N LYS A 206 6.90 12.45 24.08
CA LYS A 206 7.75 12.19 22.91
C LYS A 206 7.82 10.71 22.54
N GLN A 207 6.72 9.99 22.70
CA GLN A 207 6.62 8.55 22.46
C GLN A 207 5.39 8.21 21.63
N THR A 208 5.46 7.11 20.90
CA THR A 208 4.31 6.49 20.26
C THR A 208 3.68 5.52 21.25
N SER A 209 2.36 5.62 21.44
CA SER A 209 1.56 4.79 22.32
C SER A 209 0.69 3.83 21.53
N ALA A 210 0.53 2.62 22.01
CA ALA A 210 -0.33 1.59 21.43
C ALA A 210 -1.62 1.40 22.23
N TYR A 211 -2.71 1.20 21.52
CA TYR A 211 -4.05 0.96 22.09
C TYR A 211 -4.75 -0.18 21.37
N LEU A 212 -5.67 -0.84 22.07
CA LEU A 212 -6.60 -1.83 21.52
C LEU A 212 -8.04 -1.37 21.74
N SER A 213 -8.93 -1.79 20.83
CA SER A 213 -10.36 -1.52 20.94
C SER A 213 -11.19 -2.67 20.33
N ALA A 214 -12.37 -2.89 20.92
CA ALA A 214 -13.36 -3.82 20.41
C ALA A 214 -14.24 -3.19 19.30
N ASP A 215 -14.43 -1.88 19.32
CA ASP A 215 -15.43 -1.14 18.53
C ASP A 215 -14.85 0.05 17.74
N GLY A 216 -13.56 0.38 17.96
CA GLY A 216 -12.92 1.54 17.34
C GLY A 216 -13.28 2.88 17.97
N VAL A 217 -14.03 2.87 19.08
CA VAL A 217 -14.45 4.03 19.87
C VAL A 217 -13.76 4.05 21.23
N HIS A 218 -13.85 2.95 21.97
CA HIS A 218 -13.28 2.81 23.30
C HIS A 218 -11.91 2.15 23.23
N TRP A 219 -10.87 2.90 23.60
CA TRP A 219 -9.48 2.48 23.46
C TRP A 219 -8.82 2.24 24.80
N THR A 220 -8.17 1.08 24.90
CA THR A 220 -7.41 0.66 26.09
C THR A 220 -5.92 0.73 25.79
N PHE A 221 -5.20 1.55 26.56
CA PHE A 221 -3.74 1.67 26.48
C PHE A 221 -3.06 0.32 26.74
N GLN A 222 -2.05 0.02 25.94
CA GLN A 222 -1.25 -1.21 26.05
C GLN A 222 0.17 -0.92 26.49
N ALA A 223 0.89 -0.13 25.73
CA ALA A 223 2.31 0.19 25.96
C ALA A 223 2.74 1.44 25.21
N HIS A 224 3.87 2.00 25.62
CA HIS A 224 4.65 2.88 24.75
C HIS A 224 5.57 2.03 23.87
N LEU A 225 5.67 2.39 22.59
CA LEU A 225 6.59 1.76 21.66
C LEU A 225 8.03 2.17 21.99
N PRO A 226 9.03 1.36 21.62
CA PRO A 226 10.43 1.80 21.60
C PRO A 226 10.62 3.04 20.76
N GLU A 227 11.78 3.70 20.89
CA GLU A 227 12.06 4.96 20.20
C GLU A 227 11.76 4.89 18.70
N CYS A 228 10.90 5.77 18.24
CA CYS A 228 10.50 5.92 16.84
C CYS A 228 9.95 7.32 16.58
N GLY A 229 9.93 7.74 15.32
CA GLY A 229 9.36 9.04 14.96
C GLY A 229 7.82 9.03 14.92
N ASP A 230 7.24 10.23 14.92
CA ASP A 230 5.82 10.44 14.58
C ASP A 230 5.50 9.84 13.19
N ASN A 231 4.25 9.54 12.91
CA ASN A 231 3.84 8.80 11.69
C ASN A 231 4.49 7.41 11.53
N THR A 232 4.91 6.77 12.62
CA THR A 232 5.12 5.33 12.66
C THR A 232 3.77 4.66 12.57
N THR A 233 3.59 3.73 11.61
CA THR A 233 2.31 3.07 11.34
C THR A 233 2.42 1.56 11.42
N ILE A 234 1.27 0.89 11.41
CA ILE A 234 1.16 -0.56 11.51
C ILE A 234 0.23 -1.08 10.42
N PHE A 235 0.51 -2.28 9.95
CA PHE A 235 -0.41 -3.04 9.09
C PHE A 235 -0.23 -4.54 9.30
N TYR A 236 -1.20 -5.31 8.86
CA TYR A 236 -1.14 -6.77 8.88
C TYR A 236 -0.78 -7.30 7.51
N ASN A 237 0.22 -8.19 7.44
CA ASN A 237 0.54 -8.96 6.24
C ASN A 237 -0.21 -10.32 6.31
N PRO A 238 -1.34 -10.47 5.60
CA PRO A 238 -2.18 -11.66 5.70
C PRO A 238 -1.54 -12.91 5.08
N PHE A 239 -0.63 -12.73 4.12
CA PHE A 239 0.05 -13.82 3.43
C PHE A 239 1.06 -14.54 4.32
N ARG A 240 1.71 -13.78 5.21
CA ARG A 240 2.69 -14.28 6.18
C ARG A 240 2.15 -14.31 7.60
N LYS A 241 0.95 -13.80 7.82
CA LYS A 241 0.31 -13.68 9.14
C LYS A 241 1.18 -12.93 10.14
N LYS A 242 1.72 -11.78 9.72
CA LYS A 242 2.61 -10.93 10.53
C LYS A 242 2.02 -9.53 10.71
N TRP A 243 2.15 -9.00 11.91
CA TRP A 243 2.04 -7.56 12.16
C TRP A 243 3.34 -6.91 11.76
N VAL A 244 3.25 -5.88 10.93
CA VAL A 244 4.40 -5.11 10.44
C VAL A 244 4.31 -3.69 10.97
N VAL A 245 5.44 -3.18 11.45
CA VAL A 245 5.59 -1.78 11.86
C VAL A 245 6.43 -1.06 10.82
N SER A 246 5.85 -0.02 10.23
CA SER A 246 6.52 0.95 9.35
C SER A 246 7.09 2.05 10.22
N ILE A 247 8.32 1.85 10.71
CA ILE A 247 8.95 2.71 11.70
C ILE A 247 9.54 3.94 10.99
N ARG A 248 9.04 5.11 11.34
CA ARG A 248 9.59 6.35 10.81
C ARG A 248 10.91 6.68 11.48
N ILE A 249 11.93 6.88 10.68
CA ILE A 249 13.28 7.25 11.11
C ILE A 249 13.80 8.46 10.33
N TYR A 250 14.86 9.08 10.86
CA TYR A 250 15.69 10.06 10.17
C TYR A 250 17.05 9.46 9.87
N ARG A 251 17.21 9.01 8.63
CA ARG A 251 18.47 8.52 8.11
C ARG A 251 18.56 9.04 6.67
N PHE A 252 19.38 10.05 6.44
CA PHE A 252 19.44 10.74 5.13
C PHE A 252 18.11 11.43 4.70
N GLY A 253 17.43 12.11 5.62
CA GLY A 253 16.05 12.54 5.48
C GLY A 253 15.09 11.52 6.09
N ARG A 254 13.78 11.64 5.78
CA ARG A 254 12.78 10.67 6.23
C ARG A 254 12.93 9.37 5.47
N ALA A 255 12.94 8.27 6.21
CA ALA A 255 13.00 6.91 5.70
C ALA A 255 12.19 5.98 6.63
N ARG A 256 12.10 4.70 6.28
CA ARG A 256 11.40 3.68 7.04
C ARG A 256 12.31 2.53 7.41
N ASP A 257 12.25 2.13 8.67
CA ASP A 257 12.73 0.84 9.13
C ASP A 257 11.55 -0.14 9.25
N TYR A 258 11.83 -1.42 9.14
CA TYR A 258 10.89 -2.52 9.16
C TYR A 258 11.08 -3.36 10.42
N PHE A 259 9.97 -3.69 11.06
CA PHE A 259 9.91 -4.74 12.06
C PHE A 259 8.65 -5.56 11.87
N GLU A 260 8.72 -6.88 12.03
CA GLU A 260 7.56 -7.78 11.97
C GLU A 260 7.51 -8.73 13.15
N ALA A 261 6.31 -9.13 13.54
CA ALA A 261 6.09 -10.11 14.60
C ALA A 261 4.77 -10.88 14.40
N ASP A 262 4.63 -12.02 15.07
CA ASP A 262 3.44 -12.86 14.98
C ASP A 262 2.20 -12.22 15.60
N THR A 263 2.39 -11.43 16.65
CA THR A 263 1.30 -10.77 17.36
C THR A 263 1.51 -9.26 17.43
N PHE A 264 0.41 -8.51 17.56
CA PHE A 264 0.49 -7.07 17.77
C PHE A 264 1.31 -6.69 19.00
N ALA A 265 1.14 -7.42 20.11
CA ALA A 265 1.89 -7.17 21.34
C ALA A 265 3.41 -7.31 21.16
N GLN A 266 3.86 -8.28 20.34
CA GLN A 266 5.27 -8.42 19.99
C GLN A 266 5.72 -7.33 19.02
N ALA A 267 4.87 -6.96 18.05
CA ALA A 267 5.18 -5.95 17.05
C ALA A 267 5.43 -4.56 17.66
N ILE A 268 4.78 -4.22 18.76
CA ILE A 268 4.97 -2.93 19.48
C ILE A 268 6.10 -2.96 20.53
N ALA A 269 6.88 -4.05 20.63
CA ALA A 269 7.88 -4.27 21.68
C ALA A 269 9.24 -4.71 21.13
N TRP A 270 9.66 -4.18 19.98
CA TRP A 270 10.98 -4.49 19.42
C TRP A 270 12.12 -4.02 20.33
N LYS A 271 13.27 -4.67 20.20
CA LYS A 271 14.52 -4.25 20.87
C LYS A 271 15.41 -3.47 19.91
N GLU A 272 16.31 -2.68 20.48
CA GLU A 272 17.33 -2.01 19.70
C GLU A 272 18.08 -2.99 18.78
N GLY A 273 18.31 -2.59 17.54
CA GLY A 273 18.98 -3.41 16.51
C GLY A 273 18.11 -4.50 15.84
N GLN A 274 16.88 -4.75 16.30
CA GLN A 274 15.94 -5.66 15.62
C GLN A 274 15.33 -5.06 14.36
N PRO A 275 14.86 -3.79 14.34
CA PRO A 275 14.39 -3.17 13.10
C PRO A 275 15.50 -3.12 12.05
N VAL A 276 15.13 -3.31 10.81
CA VAL A 276 16.07 -3.24 9.68
C VAL A 276 15.75 -2.09 8.75
N PRO A 277 16.75 -1.46 8.12
CA PRO A 277 16.52 -0.46 7.08
C PRO A 277 15.65 -1.04 5.95
N TRP A 278 14.57 -0.34 5.60
CA TRP A 278 13.55 -0.87 4.71
C TRP A 278 13.38 -0.09 3.41
N ALA A 279 12.93 1.16 3.53
CA ALA A 279 12.56 1.97 2.38
C ALA A 279 12.95 3.43 2.56
N ASN A 280 13.36 4.05 1.46
CA ASN A 280 13.57 5.48 1.29
C ASN A 280 13.24 5.87 -0.16
N THR A 281 13.44 7.14 -0.51
CA THR A 281 13.43 7.61 -1.89
C THR A 281 14.68 7.14 -2.63
N ASP A 282 14.60 7.06 -3.95
CA ASP A 282 15.71 6.67 -4.84
C ASP A 282 15.98 7.73 -5.92
N ALA A 283 16.85 7.44 -6.87
CA ALA A 283 17.29 8.40 -7.89
C ALA A 283 16.17 8.83 -8.86
N LEU A 284 15.06 8.07 -8.95
CA LEU A 284 13.92 8.40 -9.79
C LEU A 284 12.91 9.31 -9.08
N ASP A 285 13.03 9.48 -7.76
CA ASP A 285 12.18 10.39 -6.99
C ASP A 285 12.75 11.81 -7.10
N THR A 286 12.17 12.63 -7.96
CA THR A 286 12.65 14.00 -8.19
C THR A 286 11.88 15.04 -7.38
N PRO A 287 12.53 16.13 -6.93
CA PRO A 287 11.82 17.25 -6.31
C PRO A 287 10.93 17.95 -7.34
N ASP A 288 9.92 18.67 -6.86
CA ASP A 288 9.06 19.49 -7.72
C ASP A 288 9.87 20.64 -8.33
N PRO A 289 9.80 20.86 -9.65
CA PRO A 289 10.55 21.95 -10.30
C PRO A 289 10.22 23.33 -9.76
N GLY A 290 8.96 23.58 -9.38
CA GLY A 290 8.55 24.83 -8.76
C GLY A 290 9.17 25.07 -7.39
N MET A 291 9.50 23.99 -6.66
CA MET A 291 10.22 24.08 -5.38
C MET A 291 11.70 24.45 -5.58
N LEU A 292 12.31 23.98 -6.63
CA LEU A 292 13.70 24.36 -6.98
C LEU A 292 13.80 25.85 -7.33
N ALA A 293 12.77 26.42 -7.93
CA ALA A 293 12.69 27.85 -8.23
C ALA A 293 12.59 28.75 -6.97
N LEU A 294 12.26 28.16 -5.82
CA LEU A 294 12.18 28.88 -4.54
C LEU A 294 13.51 28.87 -3.76
N LEU A 295 14.57 28.26 -4.30
CA LEU A 295 15.90 28.31 -3.68
C LEU A 295 16.40 29.75 -3.60
N PRO A 296 17.14 30.12 -2.55
CA PRO A 296 17.80 31.42 -2.46
C PRO A 296 18.68 31.67 -3.68
N GLU A 297 18.85 32.93 -4.05
CA GLU A 297 19.78 33.32 -5.09
C GLU A 297 21.23 32.96 -4.71
N ARG A 298 22.06 32.71 -5.74
CA ARG A 298 23.45 32.32 -5.55
C ARG A 298 24.21 33.25 -4.59
N ALA A 299 24.05 34.56 -4.73
CA ALA A 299 24.71 35.56 -3.88
C ALA A 299 24.30 35.46 -2.40
N GLU A 300 23.06 35.02 -2.10
CA GLU A 300 22.60 34.79 -0.74
C GLU A 300 23.26 33.52 -0.15
N ILE A 301 23.36 32.46 -0.96
CA ILE A 301 24.01 31.21 -0.56
C ILE A 301 25.51 31.43 -0.32
N GLU A 302 26.19 32.26 -1.14
CA GLU A 302 27.59 32.61 -0.99
C GLU A 302 27.83 33.40 0.31
N ARG A 303 26.97 34.38 0.63
CA ARG A 303 27.07 35.12 1.91
C ARG A 303 26.86 34.21 3.12
N GLU A 304 25.89 33.29 3.05
CA GLU A 304 25.62 32.31 4.12
C GLU A 304 26.80 31.32 4.27
N ALA A 305 27.42 30.92 3.16
CA ALA A 305 28.61 30.08 3.15
C ALA A 305 29.81 30.75 3.84
N GLU A 306 30.09 32.01 3.50
CA GLU A 306 31.13 32.81 4.13
C GLU A 306 30.90 32.97 5.63
N ALA A 307 29.69 33.35 6.04
CA ALA A 307 29.33 33.51 7.44
C ALA A 307 29.45 32.22 8.27
N LYS A 308 29.34 31.05 7.64
CA LYS A 308 29.47 29.73 8.28
C LYS A 308 30.79 29.02 8.02
N HIS A 309 31.77 29.66 7.38
CA HIS A 309 33.04 29.07 7.00
C HIS A 309 32.90 27.77 6.20
N LYS A 310 31.97 27.72 5.26
CA LYS A 310 31.69 26.59 4.37
C LYS A 310 32.01 26.92 2.91
N SER A 311 32.29 25.91 2.09
CA SER A 311 32.31 26.12 0.64
C SER A 311 30.91 26.38 0.09
N TYR A 312 30.83 27.02 -1.07
CA TYR A 312 29.55 27.22 -1.76
C TYR A 312 28.80 25.91 -1.97
N GLU A 313 29.47 24.86 -2.45
CA GLU A 313 28.86 23.54 -2.70
C GLU A 313 28.31 22.91 -1.42
N ALA A 314 29.05 22.99 -0.32
CA ALA A 314 28.59 22.50 0.97
C ALA A 314 27.35 23.28 1.46
N MET A 315 27.37 24.62 1.28
CA MET A 315 26.23 25.44 1.65
C MET A 315 25.00 25.24 0.74
N LEU A 316 25.23 25.10 -0.56
CA LEU A 316 24.16 24.77 -1.52
C LEU A 316 23.50 23.42 -1.17
N LYS A 317 24.29 22.42 -0.77
CA LYS A 317 23.78 21.14 -0.31
C LYS A 317 22.90 21.31 0.93
N ASP A 318 23.34 22.08 1.92
CA ASP A 318 22.55 22.35 3.13
C ASP A 318 21.25 23.11 2.81
N VAL A 319 21.31 24.07 1.89
CA VAL A 319 20.15 24.85 1.41
C VAL A 319 19.16 23.92 0.73
N ARG A 320 19.61 23.13 -0.24
CA ARG A 320 18.74 22.16 -0.93
C ARG A 320 18.08 21.18 0.05
N GLN A 321 18.82 20.68 1.00
CA GLN A 321 18.28 19.79 2.03
C GLN A 321 17.20 20.49 2.88
N ARG A 322 17.36 21.76 3.22
CA ARG A 322 16.33 22.56 3.91
C ARG A 322 15.08 22.74 3.07
N TYR A 323 15.19 22.83 1.75
CA TYR A 323 14.06 22.98 0.82
C TYR A 323 13.46 21.66 0.34
N GLY A 324 14.05 20.53 0.68
CA GLY A 324 13.50 19.21 0.36
C GLY A 324 14.19 18.46 -0.78
N ASP A 325 15.42 18.85 -1.13
CA ASP A 325 16.25 18.11 -2.07
C ASP A 325 17.42 17.46 -1.29
N PRO A 326 17.58 16.14 -1.33
CA PRO A 326 16.75 15.19 -2.09
C PRO A 326 15.34 15.03 -1.51
N THR A 327 14.43 14.48 -2.33
CA THR A 327 13.08 14.08 -1.92
C THR A 327 13.13 13.12 -0.72
N GLN A 328 12.03 13.03 0.04
CA GLN A 328 11.98 12.21 1.25
C GLN A 328 10.77 11.28 1.22
N LEU A 329 10.94 10.06 1.71
CA LEU A 329 9.83 9.15 1.96
C LEU A 329 9.07 9.58 3.23
N TYR A 330 7.97 10.30 3.02
CA TYR A 330 7.19 10.86 4.11
C TYR A 330 6.43 9.78 4.87
N ASN A 331 5.76 8.89 4.14
CA ASN A 331 5.03 7.76 4.70
C ASN A 331 5.08 6.53 3.79
N LEU A 332 4.87 5.35 4.40
CA LEU A 332 4.66 4.08 3.73
C LEU A 332 3.66 3.27 4.53
N ASP A 333 2.45 3.12 3.98
CA ASP A 333 1.41 2.24 4.47
C ASP A 333 1.18 1.11 3.48
N ALA A 334 0.73 -0.06 3.96
CA ALA A 334 0.48 -1.21 3.11
C ALA A 334 -0.71 -2.06 3.58
N ILE A 335 -1.34 -2.74 2.63
CA ILE A 335 -2.38 -3.74 2.88
C ILE A 335 -2.17 -4.98 2.01
N GLY A 336 -2.71 -6.12 2.42
CA GLY A 336 -2.93 -7.24 1.51
C GLY A 336 -4.07 -6.89 0.55
N TYR A 337 -3.84 -7.08 -0.74
CA TYR A 337 -4.86 -6.93 -1.76
C TYR A 337 -4.73 -8.07 -2.79
N GLU A 338 -5.76 -8.90 -2.85
CA GLU A 338 -5.84 -10.04 -3.76
C GLU A 338 -4.59 -10.95 -3.68
N SER A 339 -3.66 -10.91 -4.62
CA SER A 339 -2.48 -11.78 -4.65
C SER A 339 -1.16 -11.08 -4.27
N LEU A 340 -1.19 -9.89 -3.69
CA LEU A 340 0.03 -9.15 -3.32
C LEU A 340 -0.21 -8.13 -2.20
N MET A 341 0.87 -7.58 -1.67
CA MET A 341 0.82 -6.39 -0.81
C MET A 341 0.81 -5.15 -1.68
N LEU A 342 -0.18 -4.29 -1.47
CA LEU A 342 -0.28 -2.96 -2.06
C LEU A 342 0.27 -1.94 -1.07
N GLY A 343 1.24 -1.13 -1.50
CA GLY A 343 1.84 -0.06 -0.71
C GLY A 343 1.55 1.31 -1.29
N VAL A 344 1.42 2.32 -0.41
CA VAL A 344 1.37 3.73 -0.80
C VAL A 344 2.56 4.46 -0.21
N PHE A 345 3.36 5.04 -1.09
CA PHE A 345 4.52 5.84 -0.78
C PHE A 345 4.15 7.33 -0.85
N GLY A 346 4.16 8.02 0.28
CA GLY A 346 4.05 9.47 0.33
C GLY A 346 5.39 10.11 0.03
N ILE A 347 5.57 10.69 -1.15
CA ILE A 347 6.84 11.29 -1.58
C ILE A 347 6.79 12.80 -1.36
N LEU A 348 7.57 13.28 -0.38
CA LEU A 348 7.78 14.72 -0.17
C LEU A 348 8.71 15.26 -1.26
N ARG A 349 8.16 16.08 -2.14
CA ARG A 349 8.87 16.72 -3.24
C ARG A 349 9.36 18.13 -2.91
N GLY A 350 9.17 18.57 -1.67
CA GLY A 350 9.55 19.87 -1.14
C GLY A 350 8.35 20.82 -0.97
N PRO A 351 8.57 22.00 -0.36
CA PRO A 351 9.67 22.27 0.54
C PRO A 351 9.51 21.56 1.90
N THR A 352 10.56 21.52 2.69
CA THR A 352 10.49 20.96 4.05
C THR A 352 9.62 21.83 4.97
N ASN A 353 9.21 21.27 6.11
CA ASN A 353 8.44 22.04 7.10
C ASN A 353 9.14 23.33 7.53
N ALA A 354 10.45 23.28 7.79
CA ALA A 354 11.23 24.47 8.20
C ALA A 354 11.19 25.58 7.13
N ALA A 355 11.29 25.22 5.85
CA ALA A 355 11.21 26.19 4.77
C ALA A 355 9.80 26.77 4.62
N THR A 356 8.74 25.97 4.75
CA THR A 356 7.36 26.43 4.60
C THR A 356 6.91 27.33 5.75
N TRP A 357 7.30 27.04 6.99
CA TRP A 357 6.90 27.82 8.17
C TRP A 357 7.61 29.16 8.23
N ASP A 358 8.92 29.15 8.01
CA ASP A 358 9.76 30.30 8.37
C ASP A 358 9.99 31.28 7.22
N LYS A 359 9.97 30.82 5.95
CA LYS A 359 10.47 31.63 4.84
C LYS A 359 9.54 31.77 3.65
N LEU A 360 8.87 30.71 3.21
CA LEU A 360 8.27 30.67 1.88
C LEU A 360 6.77 30.98 1.84
N LYS A 361 6.07 30.92 2.97
CA LYS A 361 4.60 31.07 3.04
C LYS A 361 3.91 30.28 1.92
N THR A 362 4.25 29.02 1.79
CA THR A 362 3.72 28.09 0.79
C THR A 362 3.33 26.77 1.44
N VAL A 363 2.76 25.85 0.67
CA VAL A 363 2.45 24.49 1.10
C VAL A 363 3.60 23.56 0.74
N LYS A 364 3.81 22.50 1.54
CA LYS A 364 4.68 21.40 1.12
C LYS A 364 3.94 20.52 0.11
N LEU A 365 4.69 19.95 -0.83
CA LEU A 365 4.15 19.07 -1.85
C LEU A 365 4.48 17.63 -1.52
N ILE A 366 3.45 16.83 -1.29
CA ILE A 366 3.54 15.38 -1.15
C ILE A 366 2.57 14.77 -2.12
N ASP A 367 3.10 13.89 -2.97
CA ASP A 367 2.32 13.07 -3.88
C ASP A 367 2.28 11.64 -3.35
N LEU A 368 1.25 10.88 -3.74
CA LEU A 368 1.10 9.47 -3.40
C LEU A 368 1.43 8.60 -4.60
N GLU A 369 2.36 7.67 -4.44
CA GLU A 369 2.76 6.69 -5.45
C GLU A 369 2.43 5.28 -4.99
N LEU A 370 2.06 4.39 -5.91
CA LEU A 370 1.83 2.99 -5.60
C LEU A 370 3.12 2.19 -5.67
N ALA A 371 3.16 1.15 -4.84
CA ALA A 371 4.18 0.14 -4.84
C ALA A 371 3.54 -1.25 -4.64
N TYR A 372 4.15 -2.26 -5.17
CA TYR A 372 3.67 -3.63 -5.13
C TYR A 372 4.73 -4.54 -4.51
N SER A 373 4.31 -5.49 -3.67
CA SER A 373 5.22 -6.46 -3.09
C SER A 373 4.59 -7.85 -3.03
N ARG A 374 5.34 -8.85 -3.50
CA ARG A 374 4.90 -10.26 -3.49
C ARG A 374 5.52 -11.07 -2.36
N ASP A 375 6.44 -10.47 -1.60
CA ASP A 375 7.05 -11.07 -0.41
C ASP A 375 6.80 -10.28 0.88
N GLY A 376 6.19 -9.08 0.76
CA GLY A 376 5.85 -8.19 1.88
C GLY A 376 6.99 -7.31 2.37
N PHE A 377 8.17 -7.40 1.75
CA PHE A 377 9.34 -6.59 2.14
C PHE A 377 9.95 -5.81 0.97
N HIS A 378 10.17 -6.44 -0.18
CA HIS A 378 10.71 -5.78 -1.37
C HIS A 378 9.58 -5.14 -2.18
N TRP A 379 9.70 -3.84 -2.39
CA TRP A 379 8.72 -3.04 -3.11
C TRP A 379 9.18 -2.76 -4.53
N ASP A 380 8.34 -3.13 -5.51
CA ASP A 380 8.46 -2.68 -6.88
C ASP A 380 7.62 -1.41 -7.09
N ARG A 381 8.20 -0.40 -7.72
CA ARG A 381 7.55 0.87 -8.08
C ARG A 381 7.73 1.07 -9.59
N PRO A 382 7.02 0.29 -10.41
CA PRO A 382 7.23 0.29 -11.87
C PRO A 382 6.74 1.57 -12.55
N ASP A 383 5.70 2.21 -11.99
CA ASP A 383 5.24 3.54 -12.39
C ASP A 383 5.72 4.58 -11.39
N ARG A 384 6.41 5.60 -11.89
CA ARG A 384 6.91 6.73 -11.09
C ARG A 384 6.05 7.99 -11.25
N GLN A 385 4.95 7.87 -12.01
CA GLN A 385 3.92 8.91 -11.99
C GLN A 385 3.14 8.84 -10.70
N PRO A 386 2.81 9.97 -10.08
CA PRO A 386 1.95 9.94 -8.91
C PRO A 386 0.62 9.26 -9.20
N PHE A 387 0.25 8.29 -8.38
CA PHE A 387 -1.09 7.70 -8.38
C PHE A 387 -2.14 8.76 -8.02
N LEU A 388 -1.80 9.60 -7.03
CA LEU A 388 -2.52 10.82 -6.69
C LEU A 388 -1.50 11.95 -6.52
N ALA A 389 -1.51 12.91 -7.45
CA ALA A 389 -0.71 14.12 -7.35
C ALA A 389 -1.48 15.21 -6.59
N SER A 390 -0.82 16.00 -5.76
CA SER A 390 -1.39 17.28 -5.29
C SER A 390 -1.64 18.19 -6.50
N THR A 391 -2.71 18.99 -6.46
CA THR A 391 -3.11 19.82 -7.63
C THR A 391 -2.17 20.98 -7.88
N ARG A 392 -1.44 21.41 -6.85
CA ARG A 392 -0.57 22.60 -6.85
C ARG A 392 -1.29 23.92 -7.10
N LYS A 393 -2.60 23.89 -7.33
CA LYS A 393 -3.41 25.07 -7.67
C LYS A 393 -3.90 25.78 -6.40
N PRO A 394 -3.66 27.08 -6.23
CA PRO A 394 -4.28 27.87 -5.18
C PRO A 394 -5.82 27.77 -5.23
N GLY A 395 -6.45 27.65 -4.07
CA GLY A 395 -7.89 27.47 -3.93
C GLY A 395 -8.37 26.02 -3.95
N ASP A 396 -7.58 25.07 -4.48
CA ASP A 396 -7.94 23.66 -4.40
C ASP A 396 -7.73 23.13 -2.97
N TRP A 397 -8.65 22.32 -2.49
CA TRP A 397 -8.59 21.74 -1.14
C TRP A 397 -7.40 20.75 -0.98
N ASP A 398 -6.99 20.08 -2.05
CA ASP A 398 -5.86 19.14 -2.13
C ASP A 398 -4.67 19.72 -2.90
N ARG A 399 -4.48 21.05 -2.76
CA ARG A 399 -3.41 21.81 -3.40
C ARG A 399 -2.01 21.28 -3.14
N GLY A 400 -1.75 20.86 -1.91
CA GLY A 400 -0.41 20.47 -1.46
C GLY A 400 -0.39 19.11 -0.79
N TYR A 401 0.13 19.03 0.38
CA TYR A 401 0.33 17.88 1.22
C TYR A 401 -0.78 16.81 1.12
N LEU A 402 -0.57 15.75 0.34
CA LEU A 402 -1.45 14.59 0.34
C LEU A 402 -0.98 13.57 1.38
N HIS A 403 -1.93 12.83 1.94
CA HIS A 403 -1.66 11.73 2.87
C HIS A 403 -2.67 10.59 2.67
N ALA A 404 -2.18 9.36 2.60
CA ALA A 404 -3.03 8.17 2.60
C ALA A 404 -3.44 7.81 4.03
N GLY A 405 -4.57 7.14 4.19
CA GLY A 405 -4.96 6.50 5.44
C GLY A 405 -4.46 5.05 5.51
N VAL A 406 -4.23 4.54 6.70
CA VAL A 406 -4.09 3.10 6.94
C VAL A 406 -5.37 2.40 6.48
N GLY A 407 -5.24 1.30 5.73
CA GLY A 407 -6.35 0.65 5.03
C GLY A 407 -6.37 0.94 3.53
N ILE A 408 -5.67 1.96 3.06
CA ILE A 408 -5.38 2.34 1.66
C ILE A 408 -6.62 2.40 0.76
N CYS A 409 -7.32 1.28 0.54
CA CYS A 409 -8.51 1.22 -0.29
C CYS A 409 -9.53 0.19 0.21
N THR A 410 -10.77 0.34 -0.24
CA THR A 410 -11.83 -0.65 -0.01
C THR A 410 -12.49 -1.03 -1.33
N VAL A 411 -12.94 -2.30 -1.41
CA VAL A 411 -13.65 -2.82 -2.59
C VAL A 411 -15.13 -2.44 -2.51
N MET A 412 -15.61 -1.70 -3.50
CA MET A 412 -16.99 -1.26 -3.65
C MET A 412 -17.58 -1.79 -4.96
N GLY A 413 -18.01 -3.06 -4.96
CA GLY A 413 -18.48 -3.73 -6.17
C GLY A 413 -17.37 -3.87 -7.21
N ASP A 414 -17.52 -3.19 -8.33
CA ASP A 414 -16.57 -3.19 -9.45
C ASP A 414 -15.53 -2.06 -9.36
N LYS A 415 -15.44 -1.39 -8.22
CA LYS A 415 -14.54 -0.26 -7.99
C LYS A 415 -13.73 -0.42 -6.72
N LEU A 416 -12.63 0.33 -6.65
CA LEU A 416 -11.81 0.56 -5.46
C LEU A 416 -11.94 2.02 -5.06
N TYR A 417 -12.19 2.27 -3.77
CA TYR A 417 -12.25 3.59 -3.18
C TYR A 417 -10.98 3.82 -2.37
N PHE A 418 -10.19 4.82 -2.76
CA PHE A 418 -8.96 5.25 -2.09
C PHE A 418 -9.25 6.52 -1.30
N TYR A 419 -9.25 6.41 0.03
CA TYR A 419 -9.42 7.60 0.88
C TYR A 419 -8.07 8.27 1.09
N TYR A 420 -8.04 9.56 0.87
CA TYR A 420 -6.84 10.37 1.04
C TYR A 420 -7.18 11.72 1.63
N SER A 421 -6.21 12.33 2.25
CA SER A 421 -6.32 13.70 2.76
C SER A 421 -5.45 14.63 1.94
N GLY A 422 -5.90 15.87 1.84
CA GLY A 422 -5.18 16.95 1.17
C GLY A 422 -5.29 18.24 1.97
N TRP A 423 -4.32 19.11 1.80
CA TRP A 423 -4.28 20.42 2.46
C TRP A 423 -4.22 21.55 1.44
N SER A 424 -5.15 22.50 1.54
CA SER A 424 -5.11 23.73 0.77
C SER A 424 -3.96 24.64 1.20
N GLY A 425 -3.54 24.54 2.47
CA GLY A 425 -2.60 25.46 3.10
C GLY A 425 -3.19 26.84 3.38
N GLU A 426 -4.50 26.99 3.33
CA GLU A 426 -5.19 28.27 3.53
C GLU A 426 -5.84 28.33 4.92
N SER A 427 -5.44 29.32 5.68
CA SER A 427 -5.97 29.60 7.02
C SER A 427 -6.76 30.89 7.02
N PRO A 428 -8.02 30.91 7.53
CA PRO A 428 -8.79 32.13 7.69
C PRO A 428 -8.10 33.23 8.52
N LYS A 429 -7.26 32.82 9.49
CA LYS A 429 -6.57 33.77 10.39
C LYS A 429 -5.09 33.99 10.09
N LEU A 430 -4.41 33.01 9.51
CA LEU A 430 -2.94 33.04 9.33
C LEU A 430 -2.52 33.26 7.87
N GLY A 431 -3.47 33.28 6.93
CA GLY A 431 -3.15 33.27 5.49
C GLY A 431 -2.61 31.91 5.06
N ILE A 432 -1.48 31.88 4.37
CA ILE A 432 -0.87 30.61 3.98
C ILE A 432 -0.19 29.96 5.18
N ALA A 433 -0.66 28.76 5.53
CA ALA A 433 -0.14 27.96 6.63
C ALA A 433 -0.16 26.46 6.26
N THR A 434 0.99 25.82 6.25
CA THR A 434 1.21 24.47 5.71
C THR A 434 0.21 23.41 6.19
N TYR A 435 -0.28 23.51 7.40
CA TYR A 435 -1.20 22.54 8.00
C TYR A 435 -2.65 23.03 8.12
N ALA A 436 -3.00 24.10 7.42
CA ALA A 436 -4.37 24.61 7.40
C ALA A 436 -5.17 24.06 6.21
N GLY A 437 -6.49 24.05 6.36
CA GLY A 437 -7.42 23.65 5.31
C GLY A 437 -7.31 22.17 4.92
N GLY A 438 -6.96 21.31 5.88
CA GLY A 438 -6.93 19.89 5.65
C GLY A 438 -8.32 19.28 5.61
N ALA A 439 -8.57 18.45 4.60
CA ALA A 439 -9.83 17.76 4.35
C ALA A 439 -9.56 16.34 3.83
N THR A 440 -10.59 15.49 3.88
CA THR A 440 -10.52 14.12 3.36
C THR A 440 -11.38 13.99 2.11
N GLY A 441 -10.84 13.29 1.10
CA GLY A 441 -11.51 12.96 -0.14
C GLY A 441 -11.38 11.48 -0.48
N VAL A 442 -12.01 11.09 -1.58
CA VAL A 442 -11.93 9.76 -2.15
C VAL A 442 -11.59 9.83 -3.63
N ALA A 443 -10.74 8.92 -4.08
CA ALA A 443 -10.47 8.68 -5.49
C ALA A 443 -10.91 7.27 -5.85
N ILE A 444 -11.41 7.08 -7.05
CA ILE A 444 -12.10 5.87 -7.47
C ILE A 444 -11.37 5.25 -8.65
N LEU A 445 -11.06 3.96 -8.53
CA LEU A 445 -10.42 3.18 -9.59
C LEU A 445 -11.30 1.97 -9.93
N ARG A 446 -11.20 1.46 -11.16
CA ARG A 446 -11.71 0.14 -11.51
C ARG A 446 -11.14 -0.91 -10.55
N ARG A 447 -11.91 -1.90 -10.15
CA ARG A 447 -11.39 -3.05 -9.39
C ARG A 447 -10.23 -3.70 -10.14
N ASP A 448 -9.10 -3.95 -9.47
CA ASP A 448 -7.82 -4.43 -10.04
C ASP A 448 -7.19 -3.50 -11.09
N GLY A 449 -7.73 -2.29 -11.26
CA GLY A 449 -7.39 -1.37 -12.35
C GLY A 449 -6.06 -0.63 -12.20
N PHE A 450 -5.10 -1.14 -11.42
CA PHE A 450 -3.78 -0.51 -11.22
C PHE A 450 -2.96 -0.49 -12.52
N ALA A 451 -3.01 -1.60 -13.26
CA ALA A 451 -2.39 -1.75 -14.56
C ALA A 451 -3.21 -2.68 -15.45
N SER A 452 -3.14 -2.47 -16.74
CA SER A 452 -3.65 -3.36 -17.77
C SER A 452 -2.56 -3.78 -18.73
N MET A 453 -2.76 -4.93 -19.37
CA MET A 453 -2.01 -5.36 -20.55
C MET A 453 -2.89 -5.12 -21.77
N ASP A 454 -2.46 -4.22 -22.66
CA ASP A 454 -3.28 -3.65 -23.71
C ASP A 454 -2.89 -4.21 -25.09
N ALA A 455 -3.92 -4.49 -25.90
CA ALA A 455 -3.79 -4.75 -27.33
C ALA A 455 -4.50 -3.65 -28.15
N GLY A 456 -3.85 -3.23 -29.25
CA GLY A 456 -4.44 -2.36 -30.27
C GLY A 456 -5.25 -3.16 -31.31
N ASP A 457 -5.18 -2.71 -32.55
CA ASP A 457 -5.92 -3.33 -33.67
C ASP A 457 -5.35 -4.70 -34.07
N GLU A 458 -4.07 -4.94 -33.81
CA GLU A 458 -3.42 -6.22 -34.08
C GLU A 458 -3.63 -7.18 -32.91
N ASP A 459 -3.62 -8.47 -33.22
CA ASP A 459 -3.71 -9.53 -32.22
C ASP A 459 -2.46 -9.54 -31.34
N GLY A 460 -2.65 -9.42 -30.04
CA GLY A 460 -1.58 -9.50 -29.04
C GLY A 460 -1.71 -10.73 -28.17
N THR A 461 -0.61 -11.16 -27.56
CA THR A 461 -0.59 -12.32 -26.67
C THR A 461 0.13 -12.05 -25.37
N LEU A 462 -0.32 -12.71 -24.30
CA LEU A 462 0.39 -12.83 -23.04
C LEU A 462 0.42 -14.29 -22.63
N THR A 463 1.61 -14.84 -22.46
CA THR A 463 1.82 -16.20 -21.97
C THR A 463 2.39 -16.13 -20.56
N THR A 464 1.75 -16.83 -19.62
CA THR A 464 2.20 -16.86 -18.23
C THR A 464 3.40 -17.79 -18.08
N ARG A 465 4.19 -17.60 -17.02
CA ARG A 465 5.10 -18.60 -16.50
C ARG A 465 4.31 -19.86 -16.11
N PRO A 466 4.97 -21.01 -15.84
CA PRO A 466 4.29 -22.18 -15.34
C PRO A 466 3.55 -21.90 -14.04
N LEU A 467 2.28 -22.23 -14.01
CA LEU A 467 1.36 -22.03 -12.88
C LEU A 467 0.87 -23.36 -12.34
N THR A 468 0.45 -23.37 -11.06
CA THR A 468 -0.37 -24.42 -10.47
C THR A 468 -1.56 -23.81 -9.74
N PHE A 469 -2.70 -24.52 -9.73
CA PHE A 469 -3.91 -24.10 -9.02
C PHE A 469 -4.75 -25.31 -8.61
N ARG A 470 -5.61 -25.14 -7.63
CA ARG A 470 -6.60 -26.12 -7.16
C ARG A 470 -8.03 -25.76 -7.58
N GLY A 471 -8.22 -24.54 -8.01
CA GLY A 471 -9.51 -24.06 -8.49
C GLY A 471 -9.99 -24.76 -9.76
N ARG A 472 -11.22 -24.44 -10.20
CA ARG A 472 -11.87 -25.10 -11.33
C ARG A 472 -12.36 -24.14 -12.41
N HIS A 473 -12.48 -22.84 -12.10
CA HIS A 473 -13.11 -21.87 -13.00
C HIS A 473 -12.20 -20.69 -13.23
N LEU A 474 -11.74 -20.51 -14.47
CA LEU A 474 -10.96 -19.34 -14.84
C LEU A 474 -11.87 -18.13 -14.99
N PHE A 475 -11.48 -17.06 -14.33
CA PHE A 475 -12.07 -15.74 -14.47
C PHE A 475 -11.03 -14.71 -14.89
N VAL A 476 -11.53 -13.66 -15.55
CA VAL A 476 -10.72 -12.50 -15.93
C VAL A 476 -11.42 -11.20 -15.55
N ASN A 477 -10.62 -10.17 -15.30
CA ASN A 477 -11.02 -8.78 -15.31
C ASN A 477 -10.47 -8.17 -16.60
N ALA A 478 -11.34 -7.84 -17.55
CA ALA A 478 -10.94 -7.31 -18.85
C ALA A 478 -12.01 -6.37 -19.44
N ALA A 479 -11.56 -5.45 -20.28
CA ALA A 479 -12.40 -4.55 -21.04
C ALA A 479 -12.08 -4.71 -22.55
N VAL A 480 -12.99 -5.33 -23.27
CA VAL A 480 -12.88 -5.63 -24.72
C VAL A 480 -14.13 -5.21 -25.51
N PRO A 481 -14.56 -3.95 -25.42
CA PRO A 481 -15.84 -3.52 -25.96
C PRO A 481 -15.88 -3.54 -27.50
N ARG A 482 -14.75 -3.56 -28.17
CA ARG A 482 -14.64 -3.55 -29.64
C ARG A 482 -13.88 -4.75 -30.20
N GLY A 483 -13.25 -5.54 -29.34
CA GLY A 483 -12.45 -6.70 -29.68
C GLY A 483 -12.92 -7.99 -29.02
N GLU A 484 -11.98 -8.87 -28.80
CA GLU A 484 -12.23 -10.11 -28.06
C GLU A 484 -11.01 -10.57 -27.26
N LEU A 485 -11.27 -11.32 -26.20
CA LEU A 485 -10.28 -12.04 -25.43
C LEU A 485 -10.59 -13.54 -25.52
N ARG A 486 -9.58 -14.33 -25.88
CA ARG A 486 -9.59 -15.80 -25.80
C ARG A 486 -8.45 -16.29 -24.94
N VAL A 487 -8.62 -17.46 -24.36
CA VAL A 487 -7.60 -18.07 -23.49
C VAL A 487 -7.40 -19.52 -23.91
N GLU A 488 -6.14 -19.96 -23.89
CA GLU A 488 -5.79 -21.37 -24.03
C GLU A 488 -4.86 -21.81 -22.90
N ALA A 489 -4.91 -23.11 -22.59
CA ALA A 489 -4.00 -23.72 -21.64
C ALA A 489 -2.92 -24.52 -22.37
N LEU A 490 -1.67 -24.33 -21.93
CA LEU A 490 -0.49 -24.96 -22.51
C LEU A 490 0.20 -25.86 -21.48
N ASP A 491 0.86 -26.92 -21.96
CA ASP A 491 1.79 -27.72 -21.18
C ASP A 491 3.15 -26.99 -21.00
N ASP A 492 4.07 -27.58 -20.25
CA ASP A 492 5.42 -27.03 -20.02
C ASP A 492 6.21 -26.81 -21.33
N ALA A 493 5.92 -27.60 -22.38
CA ALA A 493 6.56 -27.49 -23.68
C ALA A 493 5.88 -26.45 -24.59
N GLY A 494 4.86 -25.73 -24.10
CA GLY A 494 4.12 -24.73 -24.86
C GLY A 494 3.08 -25.30 -25.83
N ARG A 495 2.75 -26.60 -25.73
CA ARG A 495 1.74 -27.24 -26.58
C ARG A 495 0.35 -27.07 -25.95
N VAL A 496 -0.64 -26.77 -26.80
CA VAL A 496 -2.03 -26.63 -26.35
C VAL A 496 -2.57 -27.93 -25.77
N ILE A 497 -3.17 -27.87 -24.61
CA ILE A 497 -3.82 -28.98 -23.94
C ILE A 497 -5.29 -29.03 -24.40
N ALA A 498 -5.67 -30.06 -25.18
CA ALA A 498 -7.08 -30.24 -25.55
C ALA A 498 -7.95 -30.52 -24.31
N PRO A 499 -9.19 -30.00 -24.25
CA PRO A 499 -9.87 -29.16 -25.26
C PRO A 499 -9.66 -27.65 -25.08
N PHE A 500 -8.72 -27.21 -24.24
CA PHE A 500 -8.50 -25.82 -23.81
C PHE A 500 -7.74 -24.98 -24.85
N SER A 501 -8.11 -25.06 -26.14
CA SER A 501 -7.54 -24.27 -27.21
C SER A 501 -8.29 -22.94 -27.38
N ALA A 502 -7.67 -21.96 -28.04
CA ALA A 502 -8.28 -20.69 -28.40
C ALA A 502 -9.51 -20.88 -29.30
N ASP A 503 -9.50 -21.87 -30.23
CA ASP A 503 -10.64 -22.17 -31.10
C ASP A 503 -11.85 -22.72 -30.33
N ASN A 504 -11.61 -23.46 -29.26
CA ASN A 504 -12.67 -23.96 -28.38
C ASN A 504 -13.10 -22.93 -27.33
N CYS A 505 -12.26 -21.95 -27.03
CA CYS A 505 -12.59 -20.88 -26.08
C CYS A 505 -13.75 -20.05 -26.60
N ARG A 506 -14.77 -19.83 -25.77
CA ARG A 506 -15.82 -18.88 -26.07
C ARG A 506 -15.24 -17.47 -25.88
N PRO A 507 -15.24 -16.62 -26.94
CA PRO A 507 -14.63 -15.31 -26.83
C PRO A 507 -15.37 -14.46 -25.78
N MET A 508 -14.60 -13.79 -24.95
CA MET A 508 -15.11 -12.72 -24.11
C MET A 508 -15.15 -11.43 -24.96
N THR A 509 -16.28 -10.74 -24.91
CA THR A 509 -16.50 -9.40 -25.45
C THR A 509 -17.14 -8.51 -24.39
N GLY A 510 -17.05 -7.18 -24.55
CA GLY A 510 -17.59 -6.21 -23.60
C GLY A 510 -16.66 -5.90 -22.44
N ASP A 511 -17.21 -5.40 -21.35
CA ASP A 511 -16.48 -4.97 -20.16
C ASP A 511 -16.97 -5.70 -18.92
N SER A 512 -16.08 -6.37 -18.19
CA SER A 512 -16.42 -7.07 -16.96
C SER A 512 -15.22 -7.18 -16.01
N THR A 513 -15.44 -6.87 -14.75
CA THR A 513 -14.45 -7.10 -13.69
C THR A 513 -14.44 -8.54 -13.17
N ARG A 514 -15.35 -9.41 -13.68
CA ARG A 514 -15.48 -10.81 -13.26
C ARG A 514 -16.14 -11.64 -14.35
N GLN A 515 -15.44 -11.90 -15.47
CA GLN A 515 -15.93 -12.74 -16.56
C GLN A 515 -15.37 -14.15 -16.47
N ARG A 516 -16.24 -15.16 -16.42
CA ARG A 516 -15.82 -16.56 -16.52
C ARG A 516 -15.44 -16.90 -17.95
N ILE A 517 -14.29 -17.55 -18.10
CA ILE A 517 -13.82 -18.11 -19.38
C ILE A 517 -14.27 -19.58 -19.47
N THR A 518 -14.77 -19.98 -20.63
CA THR A 518 -15.31 -21.33 -20.89
C THR A 518 -14.85 -21.84 -22.24
N TRP A 519 -14.79 -23.16 -22.37
CA TRP A 519 -14.38 -23.85 -23.60
C TRP A 519 -15.44 -24.83 -24.05
N ARG A 520 -15.58 -25.04 -25.35
CA ARG A 520 -16.34 -26.18 -25.88
C ARG A 520 -15.57 -27.47 -25.55
N GLY A 521 -16.27 -28.48 -25.06
CA GLY A 521 -15.70 -29.77 -24.70
C GLY A 521 -15.07 -29.86 -23.31
N ALA A 522 -15.21 -28.82 -22.48
CA ALA A 522 -14.86 -28.85 -21.06
C ALA A 522 -15.82 -27.95 -20.26
N ASP A 523 -16.33 -28.47 -19.14
CA ASP A 523 -17.21 -27.70 -18.24
C ASP A 523 -16.40 -26.77 -17.32
N ASP A 524 -15.20 -27.18 -16.97
CA ASP A 524 -14.27 -26.45 -16.09
C ASP A 524 -12.81 -26.90 -16.28
N LEU A 525 -11.91 -26.42 -15.42
CA LEU A 525 -10.48 -26.72 -15.43
C LEU A 525 -10.08 -27.89 -14.50
N ALA A 526 -11.02 -28.69 -13.99
CA ALA A 526 -10.70 -29.76 -13.03
C ALA A 526 -9.62 -30.73 -13.54
N ALA A 527 -9.59 -31.02 -14.85
CA ALA A 527 -8.57 -31.86 -15.49
C ALA A 527 -7.14 -31.27 -15.42
N LEU A 528 -7.01 -29.97 -15.15
CA LEU A 528 -5.75 -29.25 -15.04
C LEU A 528 -5.35 -28.96 -13.57
N SER A 529 -6.25 -29.18 -12.62
CA SER A 529 -6.00 -28.93 -11.19
C SER A 529 -4.76 -29.69 -10.69
N GLY A 530 -3.87 -28.98 -10.00
CA GLY A 530 -2.60 -29.50 -9.49
C GLY A 530 -1.52 -29.77 -10.55
N ARG A 531 -1.82 -29.64 -11.83
CA ARG A 531 -0.86 -29.78 -12.92
C ARG A 531 -0.10 -28.48 -13.16
N ARG A 532 1.11 -28.58 -13.69
CA ARG A 532 1.86 -27.44 -14.22
C ARG A 532 1.29 -27.09 -15.58
N VAL A 533 0.80 -25.87 -15.72
CA VAL A 533 0.22 -25.34 -16.95
C VAL A 533 0.62 -23.90 -17.15
N LYS A 534 0.56 -23.41 -18.37
CA LYS A 534 0.63 -21.98 -18.70
C LYS A 534 -0.71 -21.56 -19.29
N PHE A 535 -1.14 -20.35 -19.02
CA PHE A 535 -2.23 -19.72 -19.77
C PHE A 535 -1.65 -18.80 -20.83
N ARG A 536 -2.21 -18.87 -22.05
CA ARG A 536 -1.97 -17.87 -23.09
C ARG A 536 -3.25 -17.12 -23.37
N PHE A 537 -3.21 -15.82 -23.12
CA PHE A 537 -4.28 -14.88 -23.41
C PHE A 537 -4.03 -14.30 -24.80
N LEU A 538 -5.04 -14.36 -25.68
CA LEU A 538 -5.06 -13.76 -27.01
C LEU A 538 -6.03 -12.60 -26.95
N LEU A 539 -5.55 -11.41 -27.16
CA LEU A 539 -6.30 -10.16 -26.95
C LEU A 539 -6.22 -9.29 -28.19
N ARG A 540 -7.35 -8.72 -28.58
CA ARG A 540 -7.45 -7.70 -29.65
C ARG A 540 -8.37 -6.57 -29.20
N GLN A 541 -7.97 -5.33 -29.46
CA GLN A 541 -8.71 -4.09 -29.14
C GLN A 541 -9.27 -4.10 -27.71
N GLY A 542 -8.42 -4.27 -26.71
CA GLY A 542 -8.88 -4.38 -25.33
C GLY A 542 -7.76 -4.33 -24.30
N GLU A 543 -8.16 -4.49 -23.05
CA GLU A 543 -7.36 -4.36 -21.84
C GLU A 543 -7.60 -5.55 -20.93
N LEU A 544 -6.54 -6.22 -20.49
CA LEU A 544 -6.58 -7.32 -19.49
C LEU A 544 -5.94 -6.82 -18.19
N TYR A 545 -6.70 -6.79 -17.10
CA TYR A 545 -6.27 -6.28 -15.79
C TYR A 545 -5.81 -7.38 -14.84
N ALA A 546 -6.57 -8.48 -14.75
CA ALA A 546 -6.30 -9.58 -13.84
C ALA A 546 -6.93 -10.89 -14.34
N PHE A 547 -6.42 -12.01 -13.82
CA PHE A 547 -7.05 -13.33 -13.97
C PHE A 547 -6.93 -14.12 -12.66
N TRP A 548 -7.78 -15.13 -12.46
CA TRP A 548 -7.70 -16.04 -11.31
C TRP A 548 -8.46 -17.34 -11.59
N VAL A 549 -8.12 -18.38 -10.85
CA VAL A 549 -8.83 -19.66 -10.93
C VAL A 549 -9.59 -19.89 -9.63
N SER A 550 -10.90 -19.70 -9.68
CA SER A 550 -11.80 -19.87 -8.53
C SER A 550 -12.17 -21.33 -8.31
N PRO A 551 -12.28 -21.82 -7.06
CA PRO A 551 -12.82 -23.14 -6.77
C PRO A 551 -14.31 -23.27 -7.10
N ASP A 552 -15.07 -22.18 -7.15
CA ASP A 552 -16.50 -22.19 -7.43
C ASP A 552 -16.88 -21.25 -8.59
N ALA A 553 -18.11 -21.46 -9.09
CA ALA A 553 -18.64 -20.73 -10.24
C ALA A 553 -19.02 -19.26 -9.94
N SER A 554 -19.02 -18.82 -8.68
CA SER A 554 -19.28 -17.42 -8.30
C SER A 554 -18.13 -16.49 -8.67
N GLY A 555 -16.92 -17.05 -8.81
CA GLY A 555 -15.71 -16.29 -9.08
C GLY A 555 -15.13 -15.61 -7.84
N ALA A 556 -15.41 -16.12 -6.64
CA ALA A 556 -14.73 -15.68 -5.44
C ALA A 556 -13.21 -15.90 -5.58
N SER A 557 -12.42 -14.89 -5.23
CA SER A 557 -10.95 -14.91 -5.42
C SER A 557 -10.19 -15.46 -4.22
N TYR A 558 -10.83 -15.42 -3.03
CA TYR A 558 -10.22 -15.83 -1.76
C TYR A 558 -8.90 -15.08 -1.43
N GLY A 559 -8.74 -13.90 -1.97
CA GLY A 559 -7.71 -12.95 -1.55
C GLY A 559 -8.12 -12.20 -0.27
N PRO A 560 -7.15 -11.61 0.44
CA PRO A 560 -7.42 -10.75 1.59
C PRO A 560 -8.12 -9.45 1.22
#